data_3afe5b49904102e6566033488e30c34b
#
_entry.id   3afe5b49904102e6566033488e30c34b
#
_cell.length_a   1.000
_cell.length_b   1.000
_cell.length_c   1.000
_cell.angle_alpha   90.00
_cell.angle_beta   90.00
_cell.angle_gamma   90.00
#
_symmetry.space_group_name_H-M   'P 1'
#
loop_
_entity.id
_entity.type
_entity.pdbx_description
1 polymer ?
#
loop_
_entity_poly.entity_id
_entity_poly.type
_entity_poly.pdbx_seq_one_letter_code
_entity_poly.pdbx_strand_id
1 'polypeptide(L)'
;SLDRLSTVDLSQAADELEEDGPPPRGAWTLLDRPALALRNVARAALAILLVWPESLFDPGFQMSFAAVVALVSAYEWLRTRSEARSAEKRRGVLGQGLLFLGGIVTSTLVASLAVAPFGIYHFHNTQQFAILANLLAIPICNLLVMPAGLAALLLMPLGLEAAALWAMGLGIDAMAWCATTVAALPGAVGRLPAIPTYAFVAMVAGGLWCTLWGTRWRLLGVVPIALGLMLAPTGRRPDVLIGRGAELVAVRGDDGALSALAGR
;
A
#
# COMPACT_ATOMS: atom_id res chain seq x y z
N SER A 1 61.17 -16.35 -29.27
CA SER A 1 60.18 -16.91 -30.17
C SER A 1 58.84 -16.24 -29.89
N LEU A 2 58.69 -15.06 -30.51
CA LEU A 2 57.51 -14.17 -30.32
C LEU A 2 56.41 -14.42 -31.39
N ASP A 3 56.45 -15.53 -32.12
CA ASP A 3 55.58 -15.84 -33.28
C ASP A 3 54.34 -16.68 -32.93
N ARG A 4 53.99 -16.87 -31.65
CA ARG A 4 52.81 -17.66 -31.27
C ARG A 4 51.67 -16.80 -30.70
N LEU A 5 51.72 -15.46 -30.80
CA LEU A 5 50.68 -14.60 -30.28
C LEU A 5 49.86 -13.85 -31.37
N SER A 6 49.99 -14.22 -32.63
CA SER A 6 49.41 -13.42 -33.72
C SER A 6 48.33 -14.09 -34.56
N THR A 7 47.59 -15.04 -34.06
CA THR A 7 46.31 -15.43 -34.67
C THR A 7 45.38 -15.94 -33.58
N VAL A 8 44.89 -15.00 -32.76
CA VAL A 8 43.57 -15.18 -32.17
C VAL A 8 42.63 -15.14 -33.39
N ASP A 9 42.15 -16.31 -33.77
CA ASP A 9 41.21 -16.43 -34.86
C ASP A 9 39.92 -15.73 -34.47
N LEU A 10 39.74 -14.47 -34.94
CA LEU A 10 38.57 -13.67 -34.66
C LEU A 10 37.29 -14.32 -35.18
N SER A 11 37.40 -15.30 -36.09
CA SER A 11 36.29 -16.10 -36.55
C SER A 11 35.81 -17.09 -35.49
N GLN A 12 36.75 -17.73 -34.74
CA GLN A 12 36.39 -18.62 -33.64
C GLN A 12 35.81 -17.83 -32.45
N ALA A 13 36.35 -16.64 -32.18
CA ALA A 13 35.78 -15.76 -31.13
C ALA A 13 34.40 -15.21 -31.54
N ALA A 14 34.14 -15.00 -32.83
CA ALA A 14 32.84 -14.62 -33.32
C ALA A 14 31.84 -15.79 -33.26
N ASP A 15 32.27 -17.00 -33.60
CA ASP A 15 31.44 -18.21 -33.52
C ASP A 15 31.13 -18.56 -32.02
N GLU A 16 32.08 -18.40 -31.11
CA GLU A 16 31.84 -18.55 -29.65
C GLU A 16 30.85 -17.49 -29.10
N LEU A 17 30.84 -16.29 -29.67
CA LEU A 17 29.87 -15.23 -29.29
C LEU A 17 28.48 -15.45 -29.93
N GLU A 18 28.39 -16.21 -31.02
CA GLU A 18 27.15 -16.57 -31.72
C GLU A 18 26.51 -17.86 -31.15
N GLU A 19 27.38 -18.74 -30.56
CA GLU A 19 26.93 -19.96 -29.87
C GLU A 19 26.39 -19.67 -28.46
N ASP A 20 26.81 -18.56 -27.82
CA ASP A 20 26.11 -17.95 -26.69
C ASP A 20 24.83 -17.30 -27.24
N GLY A 21 23.80 -18.09 -27.41
CA GLY A 21 22.46 -17.66 -27.77
C GLY A 21 22.02 -16.49 -26.88
N PRO A 22 20.97 -15.74 -27.23
CA PRO A 22 20.58 -14.52 -26.52
C PRO A 22 20.63 -14.78 -25.02
N PRO A 23 21.26 -13.88 -24.22
CA PRO A 23 21.54 -14.11 -22.81
C PRO A 23 20.30 -14.68 -22.15
N PRO A 24 20.42 -15.77 -21.38
CA PRO A 24 19.26 -16.47 -20.85
C PRO A 24 18.31 -15.43 -20.28
N ARG A 25 17.06 -15.46 -20.72
CA ARG A 25 16.00 -14.51 -20.31
C ARG A 25 15.92 -14.31 -18.78
N GLY A 26 16.77 -15.01 -18.04
CA GLY A 26 16.95 -14.94 -16.60
C GLY A 26 17.87 -13.84 -16.08
N ALA A 27 18.73 -13.19 -16.89
CA ALA A 27 19.64 -12.17 -16.37
C ALA A 27 18.88 -10.88 -15.95
N TRP A 28 17.83 -10.52 -16.65
CA TRP A 28 16.95 -9.40 -16.33
C TRP A 28 15.89 -9.76 -15.26
N THR A 29 15.59 -11.06 -15.09
CA THR A 29 14.65 -11.57 -14.09
C THR A 29 15.23 -11.57 -12.67
N LEU A 30 16.54 -11.35 -12.50
CA LEU A 30 17.13 -11.19 -11.16
C LEU A 30 16.70 -9.88 -10.48
N LEU A 31 16.38 -8.84 -11.26
CA LEU A 31 15.81 -7.57 -10.76
C LEU A 31 14.29 -7.67 -10.50
N ASP A 32 13.61 -8.62 -11.15
CA ASP A 32 12.16 -8.84 -11.10
C ASP A 32 11.73 -9.84 -10.02
N ARG A 33 12.60 -10.22 -9.08
CA ARG A 33 12.21 -11.15 -8.02
C ARG A 33 11.43 -10.40 -6.94
N PRO A 34 10.19 -10.81 -6.68
CA PRO A 34 9.34 -10.28 -5.60
C PRO A 34 9.99 -10.39 -4.22
N ALA A 35 10.82 -11.41 -3.99
CA ALA A 35 11.67 -11.53 -2.81
C ALA A 35 12.63 -10.34 -2.64
N LEU A 36 13.01 -9.64 -3.73
CA LEU A 36 13.79 -8.40 -3.67
C LEU A 36 12.94 -7.22 -3.22
N ALA A 37 11.65 -7.16 -3.61
CA ALA A 37 10.75 -6.09 -3.20
C ALA A 37 10.51 -6.11 -1.69
N LEU A 38 10.18 -7.27 -1.09
CA LEU A 38 10.03 -7.41 0.37
C LEU A 38 11.35 -7.16 1.12
N ARG A 39 12.48 -7.60 0.57
CA ARG A 39 13.80 -7.30 1.16
C ARG A 39 14.11 -5.80 1.15
N ASN A 40 13.75 -5.09 0.09
CA ASN A 40 13.95 -3.64 0.01
C ASN A 40 13.03 -2.90 1.00
N VAL A 41 11.78 -3.35 1.14
CA VAL A 41 10.86 -2.84 2.17
C VAL A 41 11.44 -3.06 3.57
N ALA A 42 11.95 -4.26 3.86
CA ALA A 42 12.58 -4.57 5.15
C ALA A 42 13.84 -3.73 5.41
N ARG A 43 14.67 -3.50 4.38
CA ARG A 43 15.86 -2.63 4.49
C ARG A 43 15.46 -1.18 4.76
N ALA A 44 14.44 -0.68 4.07
CA ALA A 44 13.92 0.67 4.30
C ALA A 44 13.36 0.83 5.72
N ALA A 45 12.59 -0.16 6.19
CA ALA A 45 12.09 -0.18 7.57
C ALA A 45 13.24 -0.17 8.57
N LEU A 46 14.24 -1.04 8.38
CA LEU A 46 15.41 -1.12 9.25
C LEU A 46 16.19 0.20 9.26
N ALA A 47 16.42 0.81 8.10
CA ALA A 47 17.12 2.09 8.00
C ALA A 47 16.40 3.20 8.78
N ILE A 48 15.08 3.29 8.66
CA ILE A 48 14.28 4.26 9.41
C ILE A 48 14.37 3.98 10.92
N LEU A 49 14.19 2.73 11.33
CA LEU A 49 14.20 2.35 12.75
C LEU A 49 15.58 2.48 13.40
N LEU A 50 16.69 2.42 12.63
CA LEU A 50 18.03 2.69 13.15
C LEU A 50 18.26 4.18 13.43
N VAL A 51 17.61 5.08 12.65
CA VAL A 51 17.74 6.54 12.82
C VAL A 51 16.69 7.07 13.79
N TRP A 52 15.46 6.56 13.71
CA TRP A 52 14.31 6.97 14.53
C TRP A 52 13.56 5.72 15.03
N PRO A 53 14.02 5.07 16.11
CA PRO A 53 13.40 3.84 16.63
C PRO A 53 11.97 4.04 17.11
N GLU A 54 11.60 5.25 17.56
CA GLU A 54 10.25 5.64 17.96
C GLU A 54 9.23 5.56 16.81
N SER A 55 9.68 5.62 15.55
CA SER A 55 8.81 5.48 14.37
C SER A 55 8.05 4.16 14.36
N LEU A 56 8.54 3.14 15.07
CA LEU A 56 7.83 1.86 15.20
C LEU A 56 6.42 2.02 15.78
N PHE A 57 6.22 3.02 16.65
CA PHE A 57 4.94 3.31 17.28
C PHE A 57 4.11 4.37 16.54
N ASP A 58 4.70 4.98 15.49
CA ASP A 58 4.01 5.97 14.67
C ASP A 58 2.97 5.31 13.76
N PRO A 59 1.70 5.75 13.80
CA PRO A 59 0.65 5.22 12.95
C PRO A 59 0.96 5.31 11.46
N GLY A 60 1.63 6.39 11.02
CA GLY A 60 1.99 6.60 9.63
C GLY A 60 2.98 5.56 9.15
N PHE A 61 4.02 5.29 9.94
CA PHE A 61 4.99 4.22 9.66
C PHE A 61 4.28 2.86 9.57
N GLN A 62 3.50 2.50 10.59
CA GLN A 62 2.82 1.20 10.67
C GLN A 62 1.87 0.99 9.48
N MET A 63 1.01 1.96 9.17
CA MET A 63 0.04 1.87 8.07
C MET A 63 0.72 1.81 6.70
N SER A 64 1.76 2.61 6.49
CA SER A 64 2.51 2.64 5.23
C SER A 64 3.20 1.31 4.96
N PHE A 65 3.93 0.79 5.94
CA PHE A 65 4.62 -0.50 5.78
C PHE A 65 3.64 -1.67 5.67
N ALA A 66 2.54 -1.67 6.42
CA ALA A 66 1.49 -2.69 6.29
C ALA A 66 0.89 -2.72 4.89
N ALA A 67 0.56 -1.54 4.33
CA ALA A 67 0.01 -1.43 2.97
C ALA A 67 1.01 -1.95 1.93
N VAL A 68 2.28 -1.53 2.00
CA VAL A 68 3.31 -1.93 1.02
C VAL A 68 3.59 -3.43 1.09
N VAL A 69 3.76 -3.99 2.28
CA VAL A 69 3.99 -5.44 2.48
C VAL A 69 2.82 -6.25 1.93
N ALA A 70 1.58 -5.84 2.23
CA ALA A 70 0.38 -6.51 1.74
C ALA A 70 0.25 -6.44 0.21
N LEU A 71 0.49 -5.25 -0.39
CA LEU A 71 0.44 -5.06 -1.83
C LEU A 71 1.49 -5.88 -2.56
N VAL A 72 2.74 -5.89 -2.09
CA VAL A 72 3.81 -6.69 -2.68
C VAL A 72 3.46 -8.18 -2.62
N SER A 73 3.01 -8.66 -1.45
CA SER A 73 2.63 -10.08 -1.26
C SER A 73 1.42 -10.48 -2.11
N ALA A 74 0.43 -9.59 -2.26
CA ALA A 74 -0.73 -9.82 -3.10
C ALA A 74 -0.36 -9.85 -4.58
N TYR A 75 0.51 -8.92 -5.03
CA TYR A 75 1.00 -8.89 -6.39
C TYR A 75 1.77 -10.16 -6.76
N GLU A 76 2.66 -10.64 -5.88
CA GLU A 76 3.35 -11.91 -6.05
C GLU A 76 2.39 -13.09 -6.25
N TRP A 77 1.40 -13.16 -5.37
CA TRP A 77 0.42 -14.23 -5.42
C TRP A 77 -0.44 -14.20 -6.70
N LEU A 78 -0.82 -12.99 -7.15
CA LEU A 78 -1.56 -12.81 -8.41
C LEU A 78 -0.70 -13.18 -9.63
N ARG A 79 0.58 -12.76 -9.61
CA ARG A 79 1.53 -13.04 -10.69
C ARG A 79 1.76 -14.53 -10.87
N THR A 80 2.05 -15.27 -9.81
CA THR A 80 2.27 -16.72 -9.87
C THR A 80 1.05 -17.48 -10.38
N ARG A 81 -0.17 -16.99 -10.10
CA ARG A 81 -1.41 -17.56 -10.63
C ARG A 81 -1.70 -17.16 -12.07
N SER A 82 -1.30 -15.94 -12.46
CA SER A 82 -1.51 -15.43 -13.81
C SER A 82 -0.55 -16.11 -14.80
N GLU A 83 0.70 -16.34 -14.43
CA GLU A 83 1.67 -17.08 -15.25
C GLU A 83 1.19 -18.50 -15.56
N ALA A 84 0.49 -19.14 -14.61
CA ALA A 84 -0.16 -20.45 -14.84
C ALA A 84 -1.38 -20.37 -15.78
N ARG A 85 -1.89 -19.19 -16.09
CA ARG A 85 -3.08 -18.95 -16.94
C ARG A 85 -2.79 -18.23 -18.26
N SER A 86 -1.59 -17.72 -18.48
CA SER A 86 -1.27 -16.89 -19.64
C SER A 86 -0.98 -17.72 -20.87
N ALA A 87 -2.05 -18.19 -21.53
CA ALA A 87 -2.07 -18.22 -22.99
C ALA A 87 -2.43 -16.79 -23.43
N GLU A 88 -1.52 -16.19 -24.14
CA GLU A 88 -1.53 -14.83 -24.69
C GLU A 88 -2.81 -14.52 -25.47
N LYS A 89 -3.78 -13.91 -24.79
CA LYS A 89 -4.95 -13.32 -25.42
C LYS A 89 -4.63 -11.84 -25.63
N ARG A 90 -4.34 -11.44 -26.88
CA ARG A 90 -4.27 -10.02 -27.29
C ARG A 90 -5.58 -9.37 -26.89
N ARG A 91 -5.54 -8.62 -25.79
CA ARG A 91 -6.71 -7.90 -25.29
C ARG A 91 -6.76 -6.55 -25.98
N GLY A 92 -7.91 -6.22 -26.56
CA GLY A 92 -8.16 -4.89 -27.13
C GLY A 92 -8.09 -3.78 -26.04
N VAL A 93 -8.14 -2.53 -26.45
CA VAL A 93 -8.07 -1.33 -25.57
C VAL A 93 -9.06 -1.40 -24.40
N LEU A 94 -10.30 -1.87 -24.67
CA LEU A 94 -11.31 -2.05 -23.63
C LEU A 94 -10.88 -3.08 -22.57
N GLY A 95 -10.27 -4.20 -23.01
CA GLY A 95 -9.77 -5.21 -22.08
C GLY A 95 -8.61 -4.72 -21.20
N GLN A 96 -7.75 -3.84 -21.74
CA GLN A 96 -6.69 -3.18 -20.96
C GLN A 96 -7.26 -2.20 -19.94
N GLY A 97 -8.26 -1.40 -20.33
CA GLY A 97 -8.96 -0.49 -19.41
C GLY A 97 -9.63 -1.21 -18.25
N LEU A 98 -10.33 -2.32 -18.52
CA LEU A 98 -10.95 -3.13 -17.48
C LEU A 98 -9.93 -3.75 -16.52
N LEU A 99 -8.75 -4.17 -17.04
CA LEU A 99 -7.66 -4.68 -16.20
C LEU A 99 -7.07 -3.57 -15.31
N PHE A 100 -6.89 -2.37 -15.85
CA PHE A 100 -6.41 -1.24 -15.08
C PHE A 100 -7.37 -0.89 -13.93
N LEU A 101 -8.68 -0.79 -14.21
CA LEU A 101 -9.69 -0.57 -13.19
C LEU A 101 -9.75 -1.71 -12.16
N GLY A 102 -9.68 -2.96 -12.63
CA GLY A 102 -9.59 -4.12 -11.74
C GLY A 102 -8.34 -4.10 -10.84
N GLY A 103 -7.22 -3.61 -11.38
CA GLY A 103 -5.98 -3.38 -10.62
C GLY A 103 -6.18 -2.35 -9.51
N ILE A 104 -6.83 -1.21 -9.80
CA ILE A 104 -7.14 -0.17 -8.81
C ILE A 104 -8.03 -0.74 -7.70
N VAL A 105 -9.11 -1.43 -8.05
CA VAL A 105 -10.02 -2.03 -7.07
C VAL A 105 -9.29 -3.04 -6.19
N THR A 106 -8.52 -3.94 -6.79
CA THR A 106 -7.80 -4.98 -6.06
C THR A 106 -6.73 -4.40 -5.14
N SER A 107 -5.92 -3.45 -5.63
CA SER A 107 -4.88 -2.81 -4.82
C SER A 107 -5.48 -2.00 -3.67
N THR A 108 -6.57 -1.26 -3.92
CA THR A 108 -7.28 -0.52 -2.88
C THR A 108 -7.85 -1.46 -1.81
N LEU A 109 -8.47 -2.57 -2.22
CA LEU A 109 -9.03 -3.54 -1.29
C LEU A 109 -7.95 -4.16 -0.41
N VAL A 110 -6.84 -4.59 -1.01
CA VAL A 110 -5.69 -5.17 -0.29
C VAL A 110 -5.10 -4.18 0.70
N ALA A 111 -4.83 -2.95 0.24
CA ALA A 111 -4.27 -1.90 1.10
C ALA A 111 -5.24 -1.53 2.24
N SER A 112 -6.53 -1.37 1.94
CA SER A 112 -7.56 -1.03 2.95
C SER A 112 -7.69 -2.12 4.01
N LEU A 113 -7.67 -3.40 3.62
CA LEU A 113 -7.71 -4.52 4.57
C LEU A 113 -6.46 -4.58 5.44
N ALA A 114 -5.29 -4.31 4.86
CA ALA A 114 -4.03 -4.32 5.61
C ALA A 114 -3.94 -3.16 6.62
N VAL A 115 -4.47 -1.99 6.26
CA VAL A 115 -4.42 -0.77 7.08
C VAL A 115 -5.57 -0.72 8.10
N ALA A 116 -6.69 -1.42 7.86
CA ALA A 116 -7.88 -1.37 8.71
C ALA A 116 -7.61 -1.61 10.22
N PRO A 117 -6.83 -2.61 10.64
CA PRO A 117 -6.53 -2.82 12.07
C PRO A 117 -5.87 -1.60 12.71
N PHE A 118 -4.97 -0.95 12.00
CA PHE A 118 -4.26 0.26 12.45
C PHE A 118 -5.19 1.46 12.51
N GLY A 119 -6.03 1.65 11.48
CA GLY A 119 -7.03 2.72 11.43
C GLY A 119 -8.03 2.63 12.57
N ILE A 120 -8.50 1.43 12.89
CA ILE A 120 -9.41 1.19 14.01
C ILE A 120 -8.69 1.43 15.35
N TYR A 121 -7.46 0.92 15.50
CA TYR A 121 -6.71 1.02 16.75
C TYR A 121 -6.30 2.46 17.09
N HIS A 122 -5.75 3.20 16.11
CA HIS A 122 -5.22 4.55 16.34
C HIS A 122 -6.27 5.66 16.17
N PHE A 123 -7.21 5.51 15.23
CA PHE A 123 -8.14 6.57 14.84
C PHE A 123 -9.61 6.25 15.10
N HIS A 124 -9.93 5.02 15.52
CA HIS A 124 -11.30 4.56 15.81
C HIS A 124 -12.25 4.73 14.62
N ASN A 125 -11.73 4.68 13.40
CA ASN A 125 -12.51 4.83 12.19
C ASN A 125 -12.09 3.86 11.08
N THR A 126 -12.99 3.64 10.13
CA THR A 126 -12.77 2.88 8.90
C THR A 126 -13.30 3.68 7.72
N GLN A 127 -12.61 3.57 6.58
CA GLN A 127 -12.99 4.21 5.32
C GLN A 127 -13.76 3.21 4.46
N GLN A 128 -15.09 3.30 4.44
CA GLN A 128 -15.93 2.32 3.75
C GLN A 128 -15.93 2.52 2.23
N PHE A 129 -15.82 3.77 1.76
CA PHE A 129 -15.87 4.10 0.33
C PHE A 129 -14.49 4.38 -0.29
N ALA A 130 -13.40 3.84 0.31
CA ALA A 130 -12.04 4.01 -0.21
C ALA A 130 -11.90 3.53 -1.67
N ILE A 131 -12.60 2.46 -2.06
CA ILE A 131 -12.59 1.95 -3.44
C ILE A 131 -13.15 2.99 -4.40
N LEU A 132 -14.28 3.62 -4.06
CA LEU A 132 -14.92 4.64 -4.87
C LEU A 132 -14.04 5.88 -5.02
N ALA A 133 -13.46 6.36 -3.91
CA ALA A 133 -12.54 7.49 -3.92
C ALA A 133 -11.32 7.21 -4.79
N ASN A 134 -10.67 6.06 -4.63
CA ASN A 134 -9.46 5.68 -5.36
C ASN A 134 -9.73 5.37 -6.83
N LEU A 135 -10.92 4.86 -7.18
CA LEU A 135 -11.30 4.62 -8.56
C LEU A 135 -11.34 5.92 -9.39
N LEU A 136 -11.66 7.04 -8.74
CA LEU A 136 -11.66 8.37 -9.36
C LEU A 136 -10.29 9.07 -9.19
N ALA A 137 -9.73 9.06 -8.00
CA ALA A 137 -8.52 9.81 -7.68
C ALA A 137 -7.26 9.24 -8.36
N ILE A 138 -7.09 7.91 -8.45
CA ILE A 138 -5.90 7.28 -9.03
C ILE A 138 -5.74 7.61 -10.51
N PRO A 139 -6.77 7.51 -11.39
CA PRO A 139 -6.64 7.95 -12.77
C PRO A 139 -6.29 9.43 -12.90
N ILE A 140 -6.92 10.30 -12.11
CA ILE A 140 -6.61 11.75 -12.13
C ILE A 140 -5.15 11.98 -11.73
N CYS A 141 -4.68 11.34 -10.67
CA CYS A 141 -3.30 11.43 -10.21
C CYS A 141 -2.32 11.00 -11.31
N ASN A 142 -2.54 9.82 -11.90
CA ASN A 142 -1.61 9.22 -12.85
C ASN A 142 -1.61 9.90 -14.23
N LEU A 143 -2.78 10.40 -14.69
CA LEU A 143 -2.91 10.96 -16.02
C LEU A 143 -2.71 12.48 -16.05
N LEU A 144 -2.95 13.17 -14.95
CA LEU A 144 -2.88 14.63 -14.91
C LEU A 144 -1.83 15.13 -13.92
N VAL A 145 -1.92 14.76 -12.64
CA VAL A 145 -1.06 15.33 -11.60
C VAL A 145 0.40 14.93 -11.77
N MET A 146 0.67 13.63 -11.94
CA MET A 146 2.05 13.12 -12.09
C MET A 146 2.74 13.62 -13.37
N PRO A 147 2.11 13.55 -14.57
CA PRO A 147 2.73 14.10 -15.79
C PRO A 147 2.91 15.61 -15.74
N ALA A 148 1.94 16.35 -15.19
CA ALA A 148 2.05 17.79 -15.04
C ALA A 148 3.15 18.18 -14.06
N GLY A 149 3.31 17.46 -12.93
CA GLY A 149 4.38 17.66 -11.99
C GLY A 149 5.77 17.40 -12.61
N LEU A 150 5.90 16.31 -13.38
CA LEU A 150 7.13 16.02 -14.11
C LEU A 150 7.43 17.10 -15.17
N ALA A 151 6.41 17.54 -15.91
CA ALA A 151 6.54 18.62 -16.89
C ALA A 151 6.96 19.94 -16.21
N ALA A 152 6.38 20.28 -15.07
CA ALA A 152 6.77 21.46 -14.28
C ALA A 152 8.26 21.40 -13.90
N LEU A 153 8.72 20.24 -13.41
CA LEU A 153 10.12 20.05 -13.02
C LEU A 153 11.09 20.22 -14.21
N LEU A 154 10.72 19.69 -15.38
CA LEU A 154 11.51 19.78 -16.61
C LEU A 154 11.51 21.19 -17.20
N LEU A 155 10.42 21.97 -17.06
CA LEU A 155 10.27 23.32 -17.56
C LEU A 155 10.82 24.40 -16.59
N MET A 156 11.07 24.04 -15.33
CA MET A 156 11.60 24.94 -14.30
C MET A 156 12.89 25.66 -14.70
N PRO A 157 13.91 25.02 -15.33
CA PRO A 157 15.12 25.69 -15.74
C PRO A 157 14.87 26.75 -16.82
N LEU A 158 13.73 26.67 -17.54
CA LEU A 158 13.34 27.60 -18.63
C LEU A 158 12.39 28.71 -18.13
N GLY A 159 11.96 28.66 -16.86
CA GLY A 159 10.95 29.58 -16.31
C GLY A 159 9.55 29.41 -16.91
N LEU A 160 9.25 28.23 -17.47
CA LEU A 160 7.97 27.90 -18.11
C LEU A 160 7.09 26.95 -17.32
N GLU A 161 7.42 26.72 -16.04
CA GLU A 161 6.73 25.78 -15.15
C GLU A 161 5.28 26.18 -14.82
N ALA A 162 4.92 27.45 -14.95
CA ALA A 162 3.63 27.98 -14.51
C ALA A 162 2.43 27.26 -15.15
N ALA A 163 2.48 26.97 -16.46
CA ALA A 163 1.40 26.27 -17.16
C ALA A 163 1.25 24.83 -16.67
N ALA A 164 2.36 24.14 -16.42
CA ALA A 164 2.36 22.77 -15.90
C ALA A 164 1.90 22.72 -14.44
N LEU A 165 2.31 23.66 -13.61
CA LEU A 165 1.83 23.80 -12.22
C LEU A 165 0.34 24.11 -12.16
N TRP A 166 -0.17 24.94 -13.08
CA TRP A 166 -1.61 25.21 -13.19
C TRP A 166 -2.40 23.92 -13.51
N ALA A 167 -1.93 23.14 -14.50
CA ALA A 167 -2.56 21.87 -14.85
C ALA A 167 -2.50 20.87 -13.68
N MET A 168 -1.38 20.82 -12.96
CA MET A 168 -1.23 20.02 -11.75
C MET A 168 -2.23 20.44 -10.66
N GLY A 169 -2.40 21.75 -10.46
CA GLY A 169 -3.37 22.34 -9.53
C GLY A 169 -4.80 21.89 -9.85
N LEU A 170 -5.24 21.94 -11.10
CA LEU A 170 -6.54 21.43 -11.50
C LEU A 170 -6.73 19.96 -11.16
N GLY A 171 -5.69 19.14 -11.34
CA GLY A 171 -5.73 17.72 -10.96
C GLY A 171 -5.87 17.52 -9.45
N ILE A 172 -5.16 18.30 -8.64
CA ILE A 172 -5.22 18.27 -7.19
C ILE A 172 -6.62 18.71 -6.71
N ASP A 173 -7.17 19.80 -7.28
CA ASP A 173 -8.52 20.28 -6.95
C ASP A 173 -9.58 19.25 -7.29
N ALA A 174 -9.47 18.58 -8.45
CA ALA A 174 -10.36 17.48 -8.82
C ALA A 174 -10.27 16.30 -7.85
N MET A 175 -9.07 15.92 -7.40
CA MET A 175 -8.89 14.87 -6.41
C MET A 175 -9.48 15.28 -5.04
N ALA A 176 -9.28 16.52 -4.62
CA ALA A 176 -9.85 17.06 -3.38
C ALA A 176 -11.38 17.09 -3.44
N TRP A 177 -11.94 17.50 -4.57
CA TRP A 177 -13.40 17.44 -4.81
C TRP A 177 -13.94 16.01 -4.74
N CYS A 178 -13.26 15.04 -5.36
CA CYS A 178 -13.63 13.63 -5.26
C CYS A 178 -13.60 13.15 -3.81
N ALA A 179 -12.52 13.46 -3.08
CA ALA A 179 -12.37 13.05 -1.70
C ALA A 179 -13.45 13.63 -0.78
N THR A 180 -13.73 14.93 -0.89
CA THR A 180 -14.76 15.60 -0.09
C THR A 180 -16.17 15.11 -0.43
N THR A 181 -16.45 14.87 -1.72
CA THR A 181 -17.75 14.35 -2.17
C THR A 181 -17.98 12.93 -1.65
N VAL A 182 -16.99 12.06 -1.74
CA VAL A 182 -17.08 10.68 -1.24
C VAL A 182 -17.15 10.67 0.30
N ALA A 183 -16.42 11.53 0.97
CA ALA A 183 -16.45 11.64 2.44
C ALA A 183 -17.80 12.17 2.97
N ALA A 184 -18.53 12.95 2.17
CA ALA A 184 -19.86 13.45 2.52
C ALA A 184 -20.98 12.39 2.37
N LEU A 185 -20.70 11.24 1.75
CA LEU A 185 -21.69 10.17 1.61
C LEU A 185 -22.07 9.59 2.98
N PRO A 186 -23.35 9.28 3.22
CA PRO A 186 -23.76 8.62 4.46
C PRO A 186 -23.02 7.30 4.67
N GLY A 187 -22.38 7.14 5.83
CA GLY A 187 -21.61 5.94 6.15
C GLY A 187 -20.21 5.88 5.53
N ALA A 188 -19.70 6.96 4.93
CA ALA A 188 -18.35 7.00 4.37
C ALA A 188 -17.27 6.70 5.42
N VAL A 189 -17.47 7.18 6.63
CA VAL A 189 -16.59 6.94 7.79
C VAL A 189 -17.36 6.11 8.81
N GLY A 190 -16.96 4.86 8.99
CA GLY A 190 -17.45 4.00 10.06
C GLY A 190 -16.71 4.32 11.36
N ARG A 191 -17.42 4.76 12.39
CA ARG A 191 -16.85 4.90 13.74
C ARG A 191 -16.93 3.57 14.46
N LEU A 192 -15.79 3.07 14.93
CA LEU A 192 -15.71 1.82 15.65
C LEU A 192 -15.19 2.05 17.08
N PRO A 193 -15.65 1.26 18.06
CA PRO A 193 -15.10 1.33 19.40
C PRO A 193 -13.61 0.97 19.40
N ALA A 194 -12.88 1.46 20.41
CA ALA A 194 -11.48 1.12 20.62
C ALA A 194 -11.31 -0.39 20.75
N ILE A 195 -10.37 -0.94 19.97
CA ILE A 195 -10.00 -2.36 20.11
C ILE A 195 -8.87 -2.50 21.13
N PRO A 196 -8.88 -3.56 21.94
CA PRO A 196 -7.80 -3.78 22.90
C PRO A 196 -6.48 -4.14 22.20
N THR A 197 -5.35 -3.76 22.81
CA THR A 197 -4.02 -3.96 22.24
C THR A 197 -3.72 -5.42 21.88
N TYR A 198 -4.17 -6.38 22.68
CA TYR A 198 -3.97 -7.80 22.39
C TYR A 198 -4.71 -8.26 21.12
N ALA A 199 -5.90 -7.72 20.85
CA ALA A 199 -6.65 -8.01 19.63
C ALA A 199 -5.96 -7.38 18.42
N PHE A 200 -5.47 -6.15 18.55
CA PHE A 200 -4.68 -5.47 17.52
C PHE A 200 -3.41 -6.28 17.19
N VAL A 201 -2.61 -6.64 18.21
CA VAL A 201 -1.38 -7.42 18.02
C VAL A 201 -1.68 -8.77 17.35
N ALA A 202 -2.76 -9.46 17.73
CA ALA A 202 -3.15 -10.71 17.09
C ALA A 202 -3.45 -10.52 15.60
N MET A 203 -4.20 -9.46 15.22
CA MET A 203 -4.50 -9.16 13.81
C MET A 203 -3.23 -8.82 13.02
N VAL A 204 -2.33 -8.02 13.57
CA VAL A 204 -1.07 -7.63 12.93
C VAL A 204 -0.15 -8.84 12.76
N ALA A 205 0.03 -9.65 13.79
CA ALA A 205 0.84 -10.87 13.73
C ALA A 205 0.31 -11.86 12.69
N GLY A 206 -1.02 -12.04 12.64
CA GLY A 206 -1.67 -12.87 11.64
C GLY A 206 -1.50 -12.32 10.22
N GLY A 207 -1.63 -11.01 10.03
CA GLY A 207 -1.40 -10.33 8.76
C GLY A 207 0.03 -10.50 8.27
N LEU A 208 1.02 -10.28 9.14
CA LEU A 208 2.43 -10.52 8.84
C LEU A 208 2.69 -11.99 8.50
N TRP A 209 2.12 -12.92 9.25
CA TRP A 209 2.22 -14.35 8.94
C TRP A 209 1.69 -14.65 7.54
N CYS A 210 0.51 -14.14 7.18
CA CYS A 210 -0.07 -14.34 5.85
C CYS A 210 0.80 -13.76 4.71
N THR A 211 1.56 -12.70 4.97
CA THR A 211 2.37 -12.03 3.94
C THR A 211 3.78 -12.59 3.83
N LEU A 212 4.38 -13.04 4.92
CA LEU A 212 5.76 -13.53 4.94
C LEU A 212 5.89 -14.98 4.43
N TRP A 213 4.87 -15.82 4.62
CA TRP A 213 4.91 -17.20 4.17
C TRP A 213 4.38 -17.38 2.75
N GLY A 214 5.19 -17.97 1.86
CA GLY A 214 4.81 -18.25 0.46
C GLY A 214 4.03 -19.56 0.25
N THR A 215 3.96 -20.43 1.26
CA THR A 215 3.39 -21.77 1.19
C THR A 215 1.96 -21.83 1.79
N ARG A 216 1.34 -23.02 1.80
CA ARG A 216 0.01 -23.23 2.43
C ARG A 216 -0.02 -22.86 3.92
N TRP A 217 1.13 -22.84 4.60
CA TRP A 217 1.28 -22.40 5.99
C TRP A 217 0.83 -20.95 6.23
N ARG A 218 0.80 -20.13 5.17
CA ARG A 218 0.25 -18.76 5.24
C ARG A 218 -1.17 -18.72 5.78
N LEU A 219 -2.00 -19.77 5.54
CA LEU A 219 -3.38 -19.82 5.99
C LEU A 219 -3.50 -19.88 7.51
N LEU A 220 -2.46 -20.34 8.24
CA LEU A 220 -2.45 -20.30 9.70
C LEU A 220 -2.51 -18.87 10.24
N GLY A 221 -2.06 -17.87 9.49
CA GLY A 221 -2.20 -16.47 9.87
C GLY A 221 -3.65 -15.98 9.96
N VAL A 222 -4.59 -16.68 9.32
CA VAL A 222 -6.03 -16.37 9.43
C VAL A 222 -6.53 -16.61 10.85
N VAL A 223 -5.96 -17.58 11.58
CA VAL A 223 -6.38 -17.91 12.94
C VAL A 223 -6.18 -16.73 13.90
N PRO A 224 -4.97 -16.12 14.04
CA PRO A 224 -4.82 -14.97 14.91
C PRO A 224 -5.58 -13.73 14.41
N ILE A 225 -5.80 -13.56 13.10
CA ILE A 225 -6.68 -12.49 12.58
C ILE A 225 -8.11 -12.71 13.06
N ALA A 226 -8.65 -13.92 12.90
CA ALA A 226 -10.00 -14.24 13.34
C ALA A 226 -10.14 -14.08 14.87
N LEU A 227 -9.14 -14.54 15.62
CA LEU A 227 -9.09 -14.37 17.08
C LEU A 227 -9.10 -12.89 17.48
N GLY A 228 -8.26 -12.06 16.80
CA GLY A 228 -8.24 -10.63 17.03
C GLY A 228 -9.58 -9.96 16.74
N LEU A 229 -10.25 -10.35 15.65
CA LEU A 229 -11.59 -9.84 15.31
C LEU A 229 -12.65 -10.29 16.37
N MET A 230 -12.59 -11.50 16.85
CA MET A 230 -13.48 -12.00 17.92
C MET A 230 -13.25 -11.29 19.25
N LEU A 231 -12.02 -10.92 19.54
CA LEU A 231 -11.63 -10.22 20.76
C LEU A 231 -11.79 -8.68 20.65
N ALA A 232 -11.98 -8.13 19.46
CA ALA A 232 -12.14 -6.70 19.25
C ALA A 232 -13.26 -6.07 20.08
N PRO A 233 -14.46 -6.67 20.24
CA PRO A 233 -15.54 -6.11 21.05
C PRO A 233 -15.30 -6.13 22.55
N THR A 234 -14.31 -6.89 23.05
CA THR A 234 -14.02 -7.04 24.49
C THR A 234 -13.25 -5.84 25.06
N GLY A 235 -12.95 -4.82 24.24
CA GLY A 235 -12.29 -3.60 24.67
C GLY A 235 -13.10 -2.89 25.77
N ARG A 236 -12.41 -2.52 26.84
CA ARG A 236 -13.02 -1.71 27.92
C ARG A 236 -13.40 -0.36 27.35
N ARG A 237 -14.64 0.01 27.53
CA ARG A 237 -15.11 1.36 27.18
C ARG A 237 -14.56 2.35 28.20
N PRO A 238 -14.08 3.54 27.83
CA PRO A 238 -13.59 4.53 28.79
C PRO A 238 -14.70 4.97 29.72
N ASP A 239 -14.38 5.06 31.00
CA ASP A 239 -15.33 5.52 32.03
C ASP A 239 -15.42 7.06 32.07
N VAL A 240 -14.37 7.74 31.62
CA VAL A 240 -14.30 9.20 31.54
C VAL A 240 -13.82 9.64 30.17
N LEU A 241 -14.53 10.55 29.56
CA LEU A 241 -14.17 11.20 28.28
C LEU A 241 -13.97 12.68 28.52
N ILE A 242 -12.78 13.17 28.19
CA ILE A 242 -12.45 14.60 28.29
C ILE A 242 -12.28 15.13 26.87
N GLY A 243 -13.11 16.11 26.49
CA GLY A 243 -13.00 16.81 25.21
C GLY A 243 -11.73 17.63 25.09
N ARG A 244 -11.32 17.94 23.87
CA ARG A 244 -10.17 18.84 23.63
C ARG A 244 -10.45 20.19 24.30
N GLY A 245 -9.50 20.64 25.12
CA GLY A 245 -9.65 21.89 25.86
C GLY A 245 -10.42 21.78 27.17
N ALA A 246 -10.79 20.56 27.62
CA ALA A 246 -11.55 20.30 28.85
C ALA A 246 -12.95 20.95 28.88
N GLU A 247 -13.48 21.40 27.76
CA GLU A 247 -14.80 22.02 27.66
C GLU A 247 -15.96 21.07 27.95
N LEU A 248 -15.74 19.78 27.72
CA LEU A 248 -16.72 18.74 27.96
C LEU A 248 -16.06 17.57 28.69
N VAL A 249 -16.59 17.21 29.83
CA VAL A 249 -16.24 16.00 30.57
C VAL A 249 -17.48 15.11 30.60
N ALA A 250 -17.39 13.92 30.06
CA ALA A 250 -18.46 12.93 30.15
C ALA A 250 -18.01 11.75 31.01
N VAL A 251 -18.82 11.38 31.96
CA VAL A 251 -18.57 10.27 32.87
C VAL A 251 -19.64 9.20 32.62
N ARG A 252 -19.22 7.94 32.61
CA ARG A 252 -20.11 6.79 32.46
C ARG A 252 -20.75 6.47 33.82
N GLY A 253 -22.07 6.48 33.87
CA GLY A 253 -22.81 6.02 35.03
C GLY A 253 -22.86 4.49 35.11
N ASP A 254 -23.33 3.97 36.25
CA ASP A 254 -23.51 2.53 36.49
C ASP A 254 -24.52 1.89 35.53
N ASP A 255 -25.40 2.69 34.93
CA ASP A 255 -26.35 2.31 33.88
C ASP A 255 -25.70 2.20 32.48
N GLY A 256 -24.40 2.50 32.37
CA GLY A 256 -23.65 2.51 31.11
C GLY A 256 -23.91 3.74 30.25
N ALA A 257 -24.76 4.68 30.64
CA ALA A 257 -25.00 5.92 29.95
C ALA A 257 -23.88 6.93 30.21
N LEU A 258 -23.56 7.76 29.20
CA LEU A 258 -22.61 8.86 29.35
C LEU A 258 -23.36 10.13 29.78
N SER A 259 -23.10 10.60 31.00
CA SER A 259 -23.56 11.90 31.46
C SER A 259 -22.47 12.95 31.19
N ALA A 260 -22.83 13.98 30.42
CA ALA A 260 -21.93 15.09 30.10
C ALA A 260 -22.07 16.23 31.11
N LEU A 261 -20.94 16.60 31.73
CA LEU A 261 -20.82 17.83 32.49
C LEU A 261 -20.21 18.86 31.55
N ALA A 262 -21.01 19.85 31.15
CA ALA A 262 -20.48 21.01 30.43
C ALA A 262 -19.74 21.91 31.43
N GLY A 263 -18.45 22.11 31.22
CA GLY A 263 -17.71 23.16 31.91
C GLY A 263 -18.31 24.52 31.55
N ARG A 264 -18.51 25.38 32.57
CA ARG A 264 -18.89 26.76 32.36
C ARG A 264 -17.74 27.59 31.83
#